data_fcaa7b227a16861616edc4b05bad4df4
#
_entry.id   fcaa7b227a16861616edc4b05bad4df4
#
_cell.length_a   1.000
_cell.length_b   1.000
_cell.length_c   1.000
_cell.angle_alpha   90.00
_cell.angle_beta   90.00
_cell.angle_gamma   90.00
#
_symmetry.space_group_name_H-M   'P 1'
#
loop_
_entity.id
_entity.type
_entity.pdbx_description
1 polymer ?
#
loop_
_entity_poly.entity_id
_entity_poly.type
_entity_poly.pdbx_seq_one_letter_code
_entity_poly.pdbx_strand_id
1 'polypeptide(L)'
;NNSTVAVDNFFFTDTLPTDAVRAQTLYTGTWSSSVYYKIEYKTNMYDYRTLADGLSSKTQYSYDLSSQALNLESNEYVTHIRFVFGTVPAQFHEMVSPVIYAYILTNVANNYQIINRCEVGAQYEGRWITDADTWTTVAVKNEVKLPSKLPTTGF
;
A
#
# COMPACT_ATOMS: atom_id res chain seq x y z
N ASN A 1 -16.88 -1.49 -2.39
CA ASN A 1 -17.85 -1.00 -3.37
C ASN A 1 -19.28 -1.28 -2.90
N ASN A 2 -19.99 -0.22 -2.55
CA ASN A 2 -21.42 -0.31 -2.17
C ASN A 2 -22.37 -0.16 -3.38
N SER A 3 -21.83 -0.19 -4.60
CA SER A 3 -22.63 -0.10 -5.82
C SER A 3 -23.63 -1.23 -5.91
N THR A 4 -24.87 -0.91 -6.26
CA THR A 4 -25.94 -1.88 -6.54
C THR A 4 -25.90 -2.43 -7.97
N VAL A 5 -24.96 -1.96 -8.78
CA VAL A 5 -24.75 -2.34 -10.18
C VAL A 5 -23.27 -2.71 -10.41
N ALA A 6 -23.01 -3.47 -11.47
CA ALA A 6 -21.65 -3.70 -11.93
C ALA A 6 -21.01 -2.40 -12.42
N VAL A 7 -19.72 -2.25 -12.24
CA VAL A 7 -18.93 -1.09 -12.69
C VAL A 7 -17.71 -1.55 -13.47
N ASP A 8 -17.27 -0.72 -14.40
CA ASP A 8 -16.11 -0.98 -15.25
C ASP A 8 -14.87 -0.24 -14.75
N ASN A 9 -13.69 -0.70 -15.17
CA ASN A 9 -12.41 -0.08 -14.87
C ASN A 9 -12.22 0.23 -13.37
N PHE A 10 -12.70 -0.69 -12.52
CA PHE A 10 -12.57 -0.55 -11.07
C PHE A 10 -11.09 -0.63 -10.67
N PHE A 11 -10.66 0.34 -9.90
CA PHE A 11 -9.32 0.35 -9.32
C PHE A 11 -9.35 0.92 -7.90
N PHE A 12 -8.32 0.61 -7.13
CA PHE A 12 -7.95 1.43 -5.98
C PHE A 12 -6.44 1.66 -5.97
N THR A 13 -6.04 2.81 -5.44
CA THR A 13 -4.65 3.24 -5.33
C THR A 13 -4.36 3.62 -3.90
N ASP A 14 -3.31 3.04 -3.34
CA ASP A 14 -2.72 3.45 -2.07
C ASP A 14 -1.53 4.38 -2.36
N THR A 15 -1.58 5.61 -1.84
CA THR A 15 -0.51 6.60 -1.92
C THR A 15 0.27 6.57 -0.63
N LEU A 16 1.47 6.02 -0.68
CA LEU A 16 2.34 5.84 0.48
C LEU A 16 2.86 7.18 1.03
N PRO A 17 2.90 7.36 2.35
CA PRO A 17 3.45 8.56 2.99
C PRO A 17 4.99 8.52 2.98
N THR A 18 5.59 8.76 1.81
CA THR A 18 7.01 8.56 1.55
C THR A 18 7.94 9.57 2.20
N ASP A 19 7.42 10.60 2.80
CA ASP A 19 8.12 11.48 3.75
C ASP A 19 8.48 10.78 5.07
N ALA A 20 7.77 9.71 5.41
CA ALA A 20 7.93 8.98 6.66
C ALA A 20 8.28 7.50 6.52
N VAL A 21 7.89 6.84 5.42
CA VAL A 21 8.01 5.39 5.30
C VAL A 21 8.59 4.93 3.94
N ARG A 22 9.05 3.67 3.92
CA ARG A 22 9.35 2.92 2.68
C ARG A 22 8.64 1.57 2.73
N ALA A 23 7.97 1.21 1.64
CA ALA A 23 7.30 -0.07 1.51
C ALA A 23 8.29 -1.24 1.53
N GLN A 24 7.89 -2.34 2.15
CA GLN A 24 8.67 -3.58 2.21
C GLN A 24 7.93 -4.76 1.59
N THR A 25 6.69 -4.98 2.00
CA THR A 25 5.93 -6.17 1.57
C THR A 25 4.47 -5.80 1.36
N LEU A 26 3.90 -6.29 0.27
CA LEU A 26 2.48 -6.22 -0.03
C LEU A 26 1.85 -7.60 0.14
N TYR A 27 0.74 -7.67 0.89
CA TYR A 27 -0.21 -8.78 0.89
C TYR A 27 -1.49 -8.32 0.20
N THR A 28 -1.98 -9.09 -0.78
CA THR A 28 -3.04 -8.61 -1.68
C THR A 28 -4.46 -8.73 -1.12
N GLY A 29 -4.62 -9.50 -0.05
CA GLY A 29 -5.96 -9.80 0.46
C GLY A 29 -6.78 -10.72 -0.46
N THR A 30 -8.08 -10.82 -0.20
CA THR A 30 -9.05 -11.56 -1.01
C THR A 30 -10.36 -10.80 -1.11
N TRP A 31 -11.21 -11.15 -2.10
CA TRP A 31 -12.37 -10.36 -2.48
C TRP A 31 -13.64 -11.21 -2.58
N SER A 32 -14.81 -10.56 -2.51
CA SER A 32 -16.12 -11.20 -2.44
C SER A 32 -16.50 -12.01 -3.70
N SER A 33 -16.02 -11.59 -4.87
CA SER A 33 -16.33 -12.23 -6.15
C SER A 33 -15.06 -12.66 -6.88
N SER A 34 -15.15 -13.69 -7.71
CA SER A 34 -14.05 -14.19 -8.51
C SER A 34 -13.88 -13.33 -9.75
N VAL A 35 -12.83 -12.51 -9.75
CA VAL A 35 -12.39 -11.70 -10.88
C VAL A 35 -10.87 -11.79 -10.98
N TYR A 36 -10.32 -11.43 -12.14
CA TYR A 36 -8.86 -11.29 -12.31
C TYR A 36 -8.47 -9.82 -12.22
N TYR A 37 -7.26 -9.57 -11.72
CA TYR A 37 -6.74 -8.23 -11.57
C TYR A 37 -5.23 -8.20 -11.78
N LYS A 38 -4.71 -7.00 -11.97
CA LYS A 38 -3.27 -6.73 -11.96
C LYS A 38 -2.93 -5.74 -10.85
N ILE A 39 -1.66 -5.77 -10.44
CA ILE A 39 -1.07 -4.80 -9.54
C ILE A 39 -0.03 -4.00 -10.28
N GLU A 40 -0.07 -2.71 -10.12
CA GLU A 40 0.90 -1.77 -10.63
C GLU A 40 1.52 -0.99 -9.47
N TYR A 41 2.75 -0.56 -9.65
CA TYR A 41 3.43 0.34 -8.72
C TYR A 41 4.01 1.54 -9.46
N LYS A 42 4.05 2.66 -8.77
CA LYS A 42 4.68 3.90 -9.22
C LYS A 42 5.80 4.26 -8.26
N THR A 43 6.84 4.90 -8.77
CA THR A 43 7.96 5.36 -7.96
C THR A 43 8.08 6.89 -8.02
N ASN A 44 8.96 7.45 -7.22
CA ASN A 44 9.29 8.88 -7.28
C ASN A 44 9.93 9.30 -8.62
N MET A 45 10.46 8.35 -9.40
CA MET A 45 11.16 8.61 -10.66
C MET A 45 10.37 8.21 -11.90
N TYR A 46 9.53 7.18 -11.81
CA TYR A 46 8.85 6.59 -12.96
C TYR A 46 7.37 6.40 -12.71
N ASP A 47 6.59 6.47 -13.79
CA ASP A 47 5.16 6.20 -13.78
C ASP A 47 4.86 4.70 -13.60
N TYR A 48 3.59 4.33 -13.60
CA TYR A 48 3.13 2.98 -13.27
C TYR A 48 3.79 1.90 -14.12
N ARG A 49 4.30 0.89 -13.42
CA ARG A 49 4.85 -0.36 -13.97
C ARG A 49 4.07 -1.54 -13.38
N THR A 50 3.90 -2.59 -14.15
CA THR A 50 3.22 -3.80 -13.68
C THR A 50 4.10 -4.54 -12.67
N LEU A 51 3.55 -4.78 -11.47
CA LEU A 51 4.15 -5.67 -10.47
C LEU A 51 3.75 -7.13 -10.75
N ALA A 52 2.47 -7.37 -10.99
CA ALA A 52 1.92 -8.69 -11.30
C ALA A 52 0.62 -8.55 -12.08
N ASP A 53 0.27 -9.54 -12.90
CA ASP A 53 -0.92 -9.57 -13.72
C ASP A 53 -1.58 -10.94 -13.69
N GLY A 54 -2.87 -11.01 -14.07
CA GLY A 54 -3.64 -12.24 -14.09
C GLY A 54 -3.88 -12.86 -12.71
N LEU A 55 -3.89 -12.06 -11.66
CA LEU A 55 -4.08 -12.52 -10.28
C LEU A 55 -5.55 -12.83 -10.00
N SER A 56 -5.80 -13.96 -9.33
CA SER A 56 -7.15 -14.31 -8.86
C SER A 56 -7.51 -13.54 -7.60
N SER A 57 -8.66 -12.88 -7.59
CA SER A 57 -9.20 -12.18 -6.41
C SER A 57 -9.55 -13.10 -5.23
N LYS A 58 -9.59 -14.43 -5.45
CA LYS A 58 -9.83 -15.42 -4.40
C LYS A 58 -8.56 -15.92 -3.73
N THR A 59 -7.38 -15.54 -4.23
CA THR A 59 -6.09 -15.99 -3.72
C THR A 59 -5.33 -14.81 -3.12
N GLN A 60 -4.75 -15.00 -1.94
CA GLN A 60 -3.85 -14.04 -1.35
C GLN A 60 -2.44 -14.29 -1.86
N TYR A 61 -1.80 -13.24 -2.34
CA TYR A 61 -0.40 -13.22 -2.79
C TYR A 61 0.42 -12.31 -1.90
N SER A 62 1.75 -12.51 -1.90
CA SER A 62 2.67 -11.58 -1.26
C SER A 62 3.79 -11.18 -2.22
N TYR A 63 4.20 -9.92 -2.16
CA TYR A 63 5.24 -9.34 -3.00
C TYR A 63 6.23 -8.55 -2.16
N ASP A 64 7.50 -8.79 -2.40
CA ASP A 64 8.59 -7.97 -1.86
C ASP A 64 8.68 -6.68 -2.68
N LEU A 65 8.52 -5.54 -2.01
CA LEU A 65 8.56 -4.20 -2.59
C LEU A 65 9.89 -3.49 -2.33
N SER A 66 10.89 -4.21 -1.83
CA SER A 66 12.23 -3.64 -1.61
C SER A 66 12.88 -3.19 -2.91
N SER A 67 13.78 -2.23 -2.81
CA SER A 67 14.55 -1.73 -3.96
C SER A 67 15.30 -2.85 -4.70
N GLN A 68 15.78 -3.84 -3.95
CA GLN A 68 16.49 -4.99 -4.53
C GLN A 68 15.53 -5.90 -5.32
N ALA A 69 14.36 -6.25 -4.76
CA ALA A 69 13.40 -7.12 -5.41
C ALA A 69 12.81 -6.51 -6.68
N LEU A 70 12.58 -5.19 -6.67
CA LEU A 70 12.04 -4.45 -7.81
C LEU A 70 13.12 -3.91 -8.76
N ASN A 71 14.41 -4.15 -8.45
CA ASN A 71 15.55 -3.63 -9.21
C ASN A 71 15.47 -2.11 -9.44
N LEU A 72 15.19 -1.38 -8.36
CA LEU A 72 15.06 0.08 -8.40
C LEU A 72 16.44 0.76 -8.50
N GLU A 73 16.47 1.94 -9.11
CA GLU A 73 17.66 2.77 -9.18
C GLU A 73 18.02 3.36 -7.81
N SER A 74 19.22 3.94 -7.72
CA SER A 74 19.65 4.65 -6.51
C SER A 74 18.70 5.81 -6.21
N ASN A 75 18.21 5.89 -4.98
CA ASN A 75 17.20 6.86 -4.51
C ASN A 75 15.80 6.72 -5.17
N GLU A 76 15.55 5.68 -5.93
CA GLU A 76 14.23 5.32 -6.38
C GLU A 76 13.49 4.55 -5.27
N TYR A 77 12.21 4.86 -5.05
CA TYR A 77 11.36 4.18 -4.08
C TYR A 77 9.90 4.19 -4.51
N VAL A 78 9.16 3.21 -4.07
CA VAL A 78 7.72 3.07 -4.37
C VAL A 78 6.94 4.17 -3.67
N THR A 79 6.07 4.83 -4.43
CA THR A 79 5.18 5.92 -3.96
C THR A 79 3.71 5.54 -3.98
N HIS A 80 3.31 4.68 -4.91
CA HIS A 80 1.92 4.24 -5.07
C HIS A 80 1.86 2.74 -5.39
N ILE A 81 0.85 2.09 -4.87
CA ILE A 81 0.42 0.74 -5.28
C ILE A 81 -1.01 0.85 -5.80
N ARG A 82 -1.26 0.30 -6.98
CA ARG A 82 -2.57 0.32 -7.61
C ARG A 82 -3.03 -1.09 -7.98
N PHE A 83 -4.26 -1.42 -7.60
CA PHE A 83 -4.96 -2.63 -7.99
C PHE A 83 -5.96 -2.29 -9.08
N VAL A 84 -5.91 -2.99 -10.21
CA VAL A 84 -6.75 -2.74 -11.38
C VAL A 84 -7.54 -3.99 -11.71
N PHE A 85 -8.85 -3.97 -11.50
CA PHE A 85 -9.72 -5.15 -11.60
C PHE A 85 -10.50 -5.25 -12.93
N GLY A 86 -10.59 -4.16 -13.69
CA GLY A 86 -11.50 -4.12 -14.84
C GLY A 86 -12.96 -4.06 -14.39
N THR A 87 -13.82 -4.90 -14.97
CA THR A 87 -15.25 -4.96 -14.58
C THR A 87 -15.43 -5.77 -13.31
N VAL A 88 -16.15 -5.21 -12.34
CA VAL A 88 -16.50 -5.89 -11.09
C VAL A 88 -18.01 -5.89 -10.88
N PRO A 89 -18.58 -6.96 -10.26
CA PRO A 89 -20.01 -7.04 -10.00
C PRO A 89 -20.46 -6.05 -8.93
N ALA A 90 -21.78 -5.88 -8.82
CA ALA A 90 -22.39 -5.15 -7.70
C ALA A 90 -21.88 -5.66 -6.34
N GLN A 91 -21.73 -4.76 -5.39
CA GLN A 91 -21.30 -5.05 -4.01
C GLN A 91 -19.92 -5.76 -3.92
N PHE A 92 -19.06 -5.58 -4.92
CA PHE A 92 -17.69 -6.09 -4.87
C PHE A 92 -16.91 -5.39 -3.74
N HIS A 93 -16.38 -6.18 -2.81
CA HIS A 93 -15.65 -5.68 -1.63
C HIS A 93 -14.56 -6.67 -1.22
N GLU A 94 -13.63 -6.21 -0.40
CA GLU A 94 -12.64 -7.06 0.22
C GLU A 94 -13.25 -7.99 1.29
N MET A 95 -12.80 -9.23 1.31
CA MET A 95 -13.04 -10.21 2.38
C MET A 95 -11.88 -10.22 3.37
N VAL A 96 -10.67 -10.08 2.85
CA VAL A 96 -9.45 -9.84 3.60
C VAL A 96 -8.80 -8.61 2.98
N SER A 97 -8.61 -7.56 3.75
CA SER A 97 -8.04 -6.31 3.25
C SER A 97 -6.59 -6.48 2.80
N PRO A 98 -6.17 -5.82 1.71
CA PRO A 98 -4.75 -5.69 1.38
C PRO A 98 -3.97 -5.01 2.51
N VAL A 99 -2.71 -5.41 2.69
CA VAL A 99 -1.82 -4.83 3.71
C VAL A 99 -0.47 -4.55 3.10
N ILE A 100 0.04 -3.34 3.31
CA ILE A 100 1.40 -2.95 2.97
C ILE A 100 2.20 -2.79 4.27
N TYR A 101 3.22 -3.64 4.46
CA TYR A 101 4.21 -3.43 5.51
C TYR A 101 5.28 -2.46 5.01
N ALA A 102 5.61 -1.51 5.86
CA ALA A 102 6.61 -0.49 5.59
C ALA A 102 7.47 -0.23 6.83
N TYR A 103 8.70 0.19 6.66
CA TYR A 103 9.52 0.68 7.76
C TYR A 103 9.49 2.20 7.83
N ILE A 104 9.57 2.73 9.04
CA ILE A 104 9.65 4.15 9.31
C ILE A 104 11.10 4.62 9.07
N LEU A 105 11.27 5.73 8.36
CA LEU A 105 12.57 6.33 8.11
C LEU A 105 13.23 6.80 9.41
N THR A 106 14.55 6.66 9.50
CA THR A 106 15.31 6.96 10.72
C THR A 106 15.27 8.44 11.13
N ASN A 107 15.09 9.34 10.17
CA ASN A 107 15.00 10.79 10.37
C ASN A 107 13.61 11.29 10.79
N VAL A 108 12.60 10.42 10.80
CA VAL A 108 11.25 10.79 11.25
C VAL A 108 11.24 11.06 12.76
N ALA A 109 10.68 12.19 13.18
CA ALA A 109 10.57 12.54 14.59
C ALA A 109 9.61 11.62 15.35
N ASN A 110 9.82 11.47 16.66
CA ASN A 110 8.82 10.85 17.52
C ASN A 110 7.52 11.67 17.48
N ASN A 111 6.37 11.01 17.48
CA ASN A 111 5.03 11.60 17.34
C ASN A 111 4.76 12.29 15.98
N TYR A 112 5.58 12.04 14.95
CA TYR A 112 5.29 12.51 13.61
C TYR A 112 3.98 11.89 13.09
N GLN A 113 3.11 12.72 12.53
CA GLN A 113 1.86 12.25 11.92
C GLN A 113 2.13 11.68 10.53
N ILE A 114 1.82 10.41 10.37
CA ILE A 114 1.93 9.68 9.10
C ILE A 114 0.54 9.62 8.48
N ILE A 115 0.35 10.24 7.32
CA ILE A 115 -0.94 10.32 6.63
C ILE A 115 -0.87 9.44 5.38
N ASN A 116 -1.63 8.35 5.38
CA ASN A 116 -1.84 7.51 4.21
C ASN A 116 -3.10 7.95 3.46
N ARG A 117 -3.10 7.86 2.13
CA ARG A 117 -4.23 8.19 1.27
C ARG A 117 -4.57 7.02 0.37
N CYS A 118 -5.84 6.66 0.34
CA CYS A 118 -6.39 5.69 -0.60
C CYS A 118 -7.40 6.36 -1.52
N GLU A 119 -7.37 6.01 -2.79
CA GLU A 119 -8.34 6.44 -3.80
C GLU A 119 -8.95 5.22 -4.46
N VAL A 120 -10.26 5.26 -4.67
CA VAL A 120 -11.01 4.26 -5.43
C VAL A 120 -11.67 4.93 -6.62
N GLY A 121 -11.71 4.24 -7.75
CA GLY A 121 -12.37 4.74 -8.95
C GLY A 121 -12.97 3.63 -9.79
N ALA A 122 -13.99 3.99 -10.56
CA ALA A 122 -14.66 3.10 -11.50
C ALA A 122 -15.40 3.92 -12.57
N GLN A 123 -15.82 3.24 -13.63
CA GLN A 123 -16.73 3.82 -14.62
C GLN A 123 -18.12 3.17 -14.52
N TYR A 124 -19.13 4.01 -14.59
CA TYR A 124 -20.52 3.58 -14.79
C TYR A 124 -21.10 4.36 -15.96
N GLU A 125 -21.62 3.64 -16.96
CA GLU A 125 -22.12 4.23 -18.21
C GLU A 125 -21.14 5.22 -18.88
N GLY A 126 -19.83 4.87 -18.86
CA GLY A 126 -18.77 5.66 -19.43
C GLY A 126 -18.34 6.90 -18.61
N ARG A 127 -18.92 7.14 -17.44
CA ARG A 127 -18.57 8.24 -16.55
C ARG A 127 -17.68 7.75 -15.41
N TRP A 128 -16.59 8.45 -15.17
CA TRP A 128 -15.73 8.20 -14.01
C TRP A 128 -16.39 8.65 -12.72
N ILE A 129 -16.32 7.78 -11.71
CA ILE A 129 -16.70 8.04 -10.33
C ILE A 129 -15.47 7.73 -9.49
N THR A 130 -15.03 8.67 -8.68
CA THR A 130 -13.87 8.51 -7.79
C THR A 130 -14.23 8.96 -6.39
N ASP A 131 -13.61 8.32 -5.40
CA ASP A 131 -13.67 8.71 -4.00
C ASP A 131 -12.30 8.49 -3.35
N ALA A 132 -11.98 9.23 -2.31
CA ALA A 132 -10.70 9.14 -1.64
C ALA A 132 -10.86 9.36 -0.13
N ASP A 133 -10.04 8.66 0.64
CA ASP A 133 -9.98 8.80 2.08
C ASP A 133 -8.53 8.84 2.56
N THR A 134 -8.34 9.37 3.77
CA THR A 134 -7.03 9.47 4.42
C THR A 134 -7.06 8.81 5.78
N TRP A 135 -5.97 8.13 6.11
CA TRP A 135 -5.75 7.51 7.40
C TRP A 135 -4.53 8.13 8.06
N THR A 136 -4.68 8.58 9.31
CA THR A 136 -3.58 9.17 10.07
C THR A 136 -3.16 8.23 11.20
N THR A 137 -1.85 7.98 11.29
CA THR A 137 -1.22 7.31 12.43
C THR A 137 -0.05 8.13 12.94
N VAL A 138 0.55 7.73 14.05
CA VAL A 138 1.65 8.45 14.70
C VAL A 138 2.86 7.54 14.79
N ALA A 139 4.02 8.05 14.37
CA ALA A 139 5.29 7.35 14.54
C ALA A 139 5.68 7.32 16.02
N VAL A 140 5.85 6.11 16.57
CA VAL A 140 6.36 5.91 17.93
C VAL A 140 7.75 5.31 17.85
N LYS A 141 8.75 6.06 18.35
CA LYS A 141 10.11 5.53 18.51
C LYS A 141 10.25 4.94 19.91
N ASN A 142 10.62 3.68 19.98
CA ASN A 142 11.02 3.07 21.23
C ASN A 142 12.38 3.64 21.63
N GLU A 143 12.40 4.54 22.60
CA GLU A 143 13.64 4.93 23.25
C GLU A 143 14.16 3.75 24.08
N VAL A 144 15.28 3.16 23.63
CA VAL A 144 16.05 2.26 24.49
C VAL A 144 16.73 3.17 25.52
N LYS A 145 16.16 3.23 26.74
CA LYS A 145 16.84 3.85 27.87
C LYS A 145 18.07 2.98 28.19
N LEU A 146 19.22 3.43 27.74
CA LEU A 146 20.47 2.87 28.23
C LEU A 146 20.54 3.12 29.75
N PRO A 147 21.03 2.15 30.55
CA PRO A 147 21.23 2.36 31.97
C PRO A 147 22.11 3.59 32.18
N SER A 148 21.67 4.50 33.04
CA SER A 148 22.38 5.76 33.29
C SER A 148 23.75 5.59 33.95
N LYS A 149 24.11 4.38 34.33
CA LYS A 149 25.44 3.99 34.84
C LYS A 149 25.79 2.62 34.28
N LEU A 150 26.95 2.52 33.64
CA LEU A 150 27.60 1.24 33.43
C LEU A 150 27.85 0.60 34.80
N PRO A 151 27.64 -0.72 34.96
CA PRO A 151 28.06 -1.39 36.16
C PRO A 151 29.56 -1.12 36.35
N THR A 152 29.95 -0.57 37.48
CA THR A 152 31.35 -0.49 37.86
C THR A 152 31.82 -1.90 38.06
N THR A 153 32.49 -2.48 37.08
CA THR A 153 33.26 -3.69 37.27
C THR A 153 34.40 -3.29 38.18
N GLY A 154 34.23 -3.51 39.49
CA GLY A 154 35.33 -3.39 40.43
C GLY A 154 36.35 -4.48 40.10
N PHE A 155 37.51 -4.08 39.70
CA PHE A 155 38.68 -4.86 39.75
C PHE A 155 39.46 -4.41 40.98
#